data_bea70aba164689867557735326607d3a
#
_entry.id   bea70aba164689867557735326607d3a
#
_cell.length_a   1.000
_cell.length_b   1.000
_cell.length_c   1.000
_cell.angle_alpha   90.00
_cell.angle_beta   90.00
_cell.angle_gamma   90.00
#
_symmetry.space_group_name_H-M   'P 1'
#
loop_
_entity.id
_entity.type
_entity.pdbx_description
1 polymer ?
#
loop_
_entity_poly.entity_id
_entity_poly.type
_entity_poly.pdbx_seq_one_letter_code
_entity_poly.pdbx_strand_id
1 'polypeptide(L)'
;GSEMCIRDSSVAVGDMVGNAWLWSACGECEFCRTGRETYCPHAEYGGYTQNGSFGEYMLVDTRYCPRIPEGVDPVEVAPILCAGVTVYKGLKEAGTKPGQFMVISGIGGLGHLAVQYGVAMGMRVIAVDIADDKLELAKEHGAEFAVNAKIEDPGQAIQDYTGGGAHGVLVTAVHPDAFGQAIAMTRTNGTIVFVGLPPGD
;
A
#
# COMPACT_ATOMS: atom_id res chain seq x y z
N GLY A 1 16.36 -27.03 -9.43
CA GLY A 1 17.27 -26.04 -9.98
C GLY A 1 18.70 -26.51 -9.88
N SER A 2 19.57 -26.19 -10.84
CA SER A 2 20.96 -26.54 -10.76
C SER A 2 21.64 -25.73 -9.61
N GLU A 3 22.63 -26.30 -8.93
CA GLU A 3 23.40 -25.62 -7.88
C GLU A 3 24.01 -24.28 -8.34
N MET A 4 24.17 -24.07 -9.65
CA MET A 4 24.63 -22.83 -10.27
C MET A 4 23.68 -21.66 -10.07
N CYS A 5 22.36 -21.90 -10.08
CA CYS A 5 21.37 -20.82 -9.86
C CYS A 5 21.32 -20.34 -8.39
N ILE A 6 21.80 -21.16 -7.45
CA ILE A 6 21.81 -20.82 -6.02
C ILE A 6 23.04 -19.97 -5.67
N ARG A 7 24.17 -20.12 -6.39
CA ARG A 7 25.43 -19.44 -6.07
C ARG A 7 25.41 -17.91 -6.32
N ASP A 8 24.58 -17.46 -7.27
CA ASP A 8 24.49 -16.04 -7.65
C ASP A 8 23.23 -15.37 -7.10
N SER A 9 22.42 -16.07 -6.29
CA SER A 9 21.20 -15.54 -5.71
C SER A 9 21.46 -14.94 -4.33
N SER A 10 20.67 -13.93 -3.98
CA SER A 10 20.66 -13.34 -2.62
C SER A 10 20.05 -14.27 -1.55
N VAL A 11 19.52 -15.43 -1.95
CA VAL A 11 18.83 -16.40 -1.09
C VAL A 11 19.49 -17.78 -1.18
N ALA A 12 19.43 -18.54 -0.09
CA ALA A 12 19.98 -19.88 0.05
C ALA A 12 18.88 -20.89 0.41
N VAL A 13 19.20 -22.19 0.26
CA VAL A 13 18.31 -23.27 0.71
C VAL A 13 18.12 -23.16 2.23
N GLY A 14 16.87 -23.16 2.68
CA GLY A 14 16.48 -22.97 4.07
C GLY A 14 16.09 -21.54 4.46
N ASP A 15 16.35 -20.55 3.59
CA ASP A 15 15.87 -19.19 3.83
C ASP A 15 14.35 -19.13 3.71
N MET A 16 13.71 -18.41 4.63
CA MET A 16 12.32 -18.01 4.50
C MET A 16 12.24 -16.78 3.60
N VAL A 17 11.43 -16.88 2.56
CA VAL A 17 11.30 -15.83 1.56
C VAL A 17 9.84 -15.51 1.27
N GLY A 18 9.58 -14.28 0.82
CA GLY A 18 8.27 -13.86 0.35
C GLY A 18 8.22 -13.78 -1.17
N ASN A 19 7.02 -13.88 -1.72
CA ASN A 19 6.76 -13.57 -3.12
C ASN A 19 5.64 -12.54 -3.20
N ALA A 20 5.93 -11.37 -3.76
CA ALA A 20 4.96 -10.32 -3.99
C ALA A 20 4.32 -10.44 -5.38
N TRP A 21 3.41 -9.52 -5.73
CA TRP A 21 2.76 -9.47 -7.05
C TRP A 21 3.78 -9.41 -8.21
N LEU A 22 4.81 -8.55 -8.10
CA LEU A 22 5.87 -8.47 -9.10
C LEU A 22 6.74 -9.73 -9.05
N TRP A 23 6.61 -10.60 -10.06
CA TRP A 23 7.36 -11.83 -10.16
C TRP A 23 8.75 -11.60 -10.77
N SER A 24 8.82 -10.82 -11.87
CA SER A 24 10.08 -10.39 -12.49
C SER A 24 9.93 -9.12 -13.31
N ALA A 25 11.07 -8.51 -13.65
CA ALA A 25 11.17 -7.40 -14.58
C ALA A 25 12.48 -7.51 -15.38
N CYS A 26 12.61 -6.77 -16.50
CA CYS A 26 13.74 -6.94 -17.43
C CYS A 26 15.09 -6.51 -16.85
N GLY A 27 15.13 -5.62 -15.86
CA GLY A 27 16.36 -5.13 -15.24
C GLY A 27 17.11 -4.02 -16.01
N GLU A 28 16.75 -3.73 -17.26
CA GLU A 28 17.54 -2.85 -18.14
C GLU A 28 16.80 -1.60 -18.64
N CYS A 29 15.46 -1.57 -18.60
CA CYS A 29 14.69 -0.40 -19.03
C CYS A 29 14.83 0.77 -18.05
N GLU A 30 14.36 1.95 -18.47
CA GLU A 30 14.43 3.16 -17.64
C GLU A 30 13.77 2.98 -16.27
N PHE A 31 12.65 2.24 -16.20
CA PHE A 31 11.94 1.98 -14.96
C PHE A 31 12.74 1.07 -14.03
N CYS A 32 13.31 -0.02 -14.55
CA CYS A 32 14.13 -0.94 -13.76
C CYS A 32 15.40 -0.26 -13.24
N ARG A 33 16.06 0.55 -14.07
CA ARG A 33 17.28 1.27 -13.66
C ARG A 33 17.05 2.38 -12.64
N THR A 34 15.79 2.77 -12.42
CA THR A 34 15.40 3.83 -11.48
C THR A 34 14.61 3.34 -10.27
N GLY A 35 14.56 1.99 -10.04
CA GLY A 35 13.83 1.39 -8.91
C GLY A 35 12.31 1.47 -9.06
N ARG A 36 11.81 1.46 -10.28
CA ARG A 36 10.38 1.53 -10.62
C ARG A 36 9.95 0.33 -11.46
N GLU A 37 10.40 -0.86 -11.09
CA GLU A 37 10.23 -2.12 -11.82
C GLU A 37 8.76 -2.47 -12.08
N THR A 38 7.84 -2.01 -11.21
CA THR A 38 6.39 -2.18 -11.39
C THR A 38 5.83 -1.55 -12.67
N TYR A 39 6.57 -0.59 -13.25
CA TYR A 39 6.21 0.04 -14.53
C TYR A 39 6.98 -0.56 -15.72
N CYS A 40 7.76 -1.60 -15.51
CA CYS A 40 8.48 -2.25 -16.59
C CYS A 40 7.50 -2.84 -17.62
N PRO A 41 7.66 -2.55 -18.91
CA PRO A 41 6.78 -3.09 -19.96
C PRO A 41 6.91 -4.61 -20.14
N HIS A 42 7.96 -5.21 -19.56
CA HIS A 42 8.22 -6.65 -19.57
C HIS A 42 8.08 -7.25 -18.16
N ALA A 43 7.33 -6.58 -17.27
CA ALA A 43 7.08 -7.12 -15.94
C ALA A 43 6.19 -8.36 -16.01
N GLU A 44 6.51 -9.34 -15.18
CA GLU A 44 5.70 -10.53 -15.00
C GLU A 44 5.13 -10.58 -13.59
N TYR A 45 3.96 -11.21 -13.44
CA TYR A 45 3.18 -11.15 -12.22
C TYR A 45 2.79 -12.54 -11.74
N GLY A 46 3.06 -12.84 -10.46
CA GLY A 46 2.75 -14.11 -9.84
C GLY A 46 1.24 -14.35 -9.72
N GLY A 47 0.76 -15.49 -10.20
CA GLY A 47 -0.66 -15.84 -10.21
C GLY A 47 -1.45 -15.21 -11.36
N TYR A 48 -0.79 -14.48 -12.28
CA TYR A 48 -1.43 -13.84 -13.43
C TYR A 48 -0.71 -14.18 -14.75
N THR A 49 0.52 -13.71 -14.96
CA THR A 49 1.33 -14.07 -16.14
C THR A 49 2.23 -15.28 -15.88
N GLN A 50 2.50 -15.56 -14.62
CA GLN A 50 3.26 -16.72 -14.14
C GLN A 50 2.42 -17.49 -13.14
N ASN A 51 2.73 -18.78 -12.93
CA ASN A 51 2.05 -19.59 -11.93
C ASN A 51 2.21 -18.97 -10.52
N GLY A 52 1.12 -18.97 -9.75
CA GLY A 52 1.08 -18.43 -8.40
C GLY A 52 1.42 -19.45 -7.33
N SER A 53 1.07 -19.08 -6.08
CA SER A 53 1.44 -19.80 -4.85
C SER A 53 0.35 -20.76 -4.30
N PHE A 54 -0.75 -20.99 -5.03
CA PHE A 54 -1.75 -21.98 -4.65
C PHE A 54 -1.26 -23.40 -4.97
N GLY A 55 -0.25 -23.86 -4.23
CA GLY A 55 0.38 -25.16 -4.38
C GLY A 55 1.45 -25.38 -3.32
N GLU A 56 1.91 -26.61 -3.17
CA GLU A 56 2.98 -26.97 -2.23
C GLU A 56 4.34 -26.40 -2.65
N TYR A 57 4.50 -26.13 -3.95
CA TYR A 57 5.74 -25.61 -4.55
C TYR A 57 5.39 -24.52 -5.57
N MET A 58 6.24 -23.50 -5.66
CA MET A 58 6.19 -22.52 -6.72
C MET A 58 7.61 -22.18 -7.22
N LEU A 59 7.69 -21.70 -8.45
CA LEU A 59 8.92 -21.09 -8.95
C LEU A 59 8.89 -19.60 -8.64
N VAL A 60 10.04 -19.03 -8.28
CA VAL A 60 10.20 -17.59 -8.03
C VAL A 60 11.48 -17.09 -8.67
N ASP A 61 11.50 -15.83 -9.08
CA ASP A 61 12.73 -15.12 -9.44
C ASP A 61 13.38 -14.59 -8.16
N THR A 62 14.54 -15.11 -7.80
CA THR A 62 15.21 -14.76 -6.54
C THR A 62 15.62 -13.28 -6.44
N ARG A 63 15.67 -12.56 -7.55
CA ARG A 63 15.90 -11.11 -7.57
C ARG A 63 14.72 -10.32 -6.99
N TYR A 64 13.50 -10.90 -7.06
CA TYR A 64 12.25 -10.29 -6.63
C TYR A 64 11.64 -10.99 -5.41
N CYS A 65 12.41 -11.83 -4.75
CA CYS A 65 12.01 -12.65 -3.62
C CYS A 65 12.69 -12.13 -2.34
N PRO A 66 12.03 -11.22 -1.57
CA PRO A 66 12.62 -10.69 -0.36
C PRO A 66 12.77 -11.78 0.72
N ARG A 67 13.86 -11.73 1.47
CA ARG A 67 14.01 -12.53 2.69
C ARG A 67 13.07 -12.03 3.77
N ILE A 68 12.40 -12.95 4.43
CA ILE A 68 11.63 -12.66 5.63
C ILE A 68 12.60 -12.69 6.83
N PRO A 69 12.58 -11.66 7.70
CA PRO A 69 13.44 -11.65 8.89
C PRO A 69 13.20 -12.86 9.78
N GLU A 70 14.26 -13.33 10.44
CA GLU A 70 14.17 -14.43 11.41
C GLU A 70 13.23 -14.05 12.57
N GLY A 71 12.43 -15.01 13.02
CA GLY A 71 11.52 -14.83 14.15
C GLY A 71 10.20 -14.17 13.82
N VAL A 72 9.96 -13.81 12.56
CA VAL A 72 8.66 -13.27 12.11
C VAL A 72 7.73 -14.41 11.70
N ASP A 73 6.49 -14.37 12.17
CA ASP A 73 5.45 -15.34 11.78
C ASP A 73 5.08 -15.16 10.30
N PRO A 74 5.21 -16.20 9.46
CA PRO A 74 4.82 -16.14 8.04
C PRO A 74 3.37 -15.74 7.82
N VAL A 75 2.46 -16.09 8.74
CA VAL A 75 1.03 -15.74 8.64
C VAL A 75 0.83 -14.24 8.82
N GLU A 76 1.56 -13.63 9.75
CA GLU A 76 1.49 -12.18 9.99
C GLU A 76 2.15 -11.37 8.87
N VAL A 77 3.21 -11.92 8.25
CA VAL A 77 3.95 -11.21 7.19
C VAL A 77 3.30 -11.34 5.82
N ALA A 78 2.51 -12.37 5.57
CA ALA A 78 1.91 -12.60 4.26
C ALA A 78 1.09 -11.40 3.73
N PRO A 79 0.22 -10.73 4.52
CA PRO A 79 -0.49 -9.54 4.07
C PRO A 79 0.43 -8.36 3.72
N ILE A 80 1.61 -8.28 4.34
CA ILE A 80 2.59 -7.21 4.11
C ILE A 80 3.15 -7.28 2.68
N LEU A 81 3.27 -8.48 2.11
CA LEU A 81 3.79 -8.70 0.76
C LEU A 81 2.84 -8.26 -0.36
N CYS A 82 1.58 -7.98 -0.04
CA CYS A 82 0.59 -7.46 -0.98
C CYS A 82 0.03 -6.12 -0.49
N ALA A 83 -0.84 -6.12 0.50
CA ALA A 83 -1.48 -4.91 1.02
C ALA A 83 -0.44 -3.94 1.61
N GLY A 84 0.54 -4.45 2.36
CA GLY A 84 1.59 -3.63 2.97
C GLY A 84 2.45 -2.91 1.93
N VAL A 85 3.04 -3.63 0.99
CA VAL A 85 3.87 -3.01 -0.07
C VAL A 85 3.07 -2.03 -0.93
N THR A 86 1.81 -2.33 -1.18
CA THR A 86 0.92 -1.48 -1.98
C THR A 86 0.69 -0.12 -1.29
N VAL A 87 0.28 -0.12 -0.03
CA VAL A 87 0.03 1.13 0.70
C VAL A 87 1.33 1.87 1.02
N TYR A 88 2.42 1.17 1.29
CA TYR A 88 3.74 1.79 1.45
C TYR A 88 4.14 2.57 0.20
N LYS A 89 3.99 1.97 -0.98
CA LYS A 89 4.25 2.64 -2.26
C LYS A 89 3.33 3.85 -2.42
N GLY A 90 2.03 3.70 -2.15
CA GLY A 90 1.05 4.79 -2.23
C GLY A 90 1.41 5.97 -1.33
N LEU A 91 1.80 5.72 -0.08
CA LEU A 91 2.24 6.77 0.86
C LEU A 91 3.50 7.50 0.37
N LYS A 92 4.45 6.77 -0.21
CA LYS A 92 5.65 7.38 -0.82
C LYS A 92 5.31 8.26 -2.02
N GLU A 93 4.43 7.81 -2.90
CA GLU A 93 4.00 8.59 -4.08
C GLU A 93 3.18 9.83 -3.70
N ALA A 94 2.43 9.79 -2.59
CA ALA A 94 1.75 10.97 -2.06
C ALA A 94 2.71 12.09 -1.67
N GLY A 95 3.97 11.79 -1.39
CA GLY A 95 5.01 12.76 -1.08
C GLY A 95 4.79 13.55 0.22
N THR A 96 3.83 13.14 1.05
CA THR A 96 3.52 13.76 2.35
C THR A 96 4.70 13.61 3.30
N LYS A 97 5.10 14.70 3.95
CA LYS A 97 6.26 14.76 4.84
C LYS A 97 5.85 14.52 6.29
N PRO A 98 6.79 14.13 7.19
CA PRO A 98 6.54 14.10 8.62
C PRO A 98 5.93 15.41 9.13
N GLY A 99 4.92 15.30 10.02
CA GLY A 99 4.16 16.45 10.55
C GLY A 99 3.07 17.00 9.63
N GLN A 100 2.99 16.55 8.37
CA GLN A 100 1.93 16.94 7.44
C GLN A 100 0.72 15.99 7.53
N PHE A 101 -0.46 16.49 7.16
CA PHE A 101 -1.70 15.71 7.16
C PHE A 101 -1.76 14.73 6.00
N MET A 102 -2.05 13.46 6.32
CA MET A 102 -2.30 12.38 5.40
C MET A 102 -3.67 11.76 5.67
N VAL A 103 -4.58 11.82 4.71
CA VAL A 103 -5.88 11.15 4.79
C VAL A 103 -5.79 9.76 4.21
N ILE A 104 -6.32 8.78 4.95
CA ILE A 104 -6.55 7.42 4.48
C ILE A 104 -8.07 7.24 4.33
N SER A 105 -8.53 7.12 3.10
CA SER A 105 -9.94 6.92 2.76
C SER A 105 -10.23 5.46 2.48
N GLY A 106 -11.02 4.85 3.36
CA GLY A 106 -11.30 3.41 3.41
C GLY A 106 -10.35 2.67 4.37
N ILE A 107 -10.89 2.20 5.51
CA ILE A 107 -10.12 1.51 6.56
C ILE A 107 -10.40 0.00 6.50
N GLY A 108 -10.21 -0.58 5.32
CA GLY A 108 -10.25 -2.03 5.10
C GLY A 108 -8.88 -2.68 5.28
N GLY A 109 -8.67 -3.84 4.60
CA GLY A 109 -7.42 -4.59 4.66
C GLY A 109 -6.18 -3.81 4.22
N LEU A 110 -6.31 -2.83 3.32
CA LEU A 110 -5.24 -1.92 2.94
C LEU A 110 -5.17 -0.72 3.91
N GLY A 111 -6.32 -0.11 4.20
CA GLY A 111 -6.38 1.16 4.93
C GLY A 111 -5.83 1.07 6.35
N HIS A 112 -6.11 -0.01 7.10
CA HIS A 112 -5.58 -0.15 8.45
C HIS A 112 -4.04 -0.27 8.48
N LEU A 113 -3.42 -0.89 7.45
CA LEU A 113 -1.96 -0.89 7.29
C LEU A 113 -1.44 0.48 6.88
N ALA A 114 -2.18 1.20 6.01
CA ALA A 114 -1.81 2.55 5.60
C ALA A 114 -1.80 3.53 6.79
N VAL A 115 -2.74 3.41 7.73
CA VAL A 115 -2.75 4.18 8.98
C VAL A 115 -1.46 3.94 9.76
N GLN A 116 -1.14 2.68 10.05
CA GLN A 116 0.06 2.30 10.81
C GLN A 116 1.35 2.81 10.14
N TYR A 117 1.46 2.62 8.83
CA TYR A 117 2.63 3.08 8.09
C TYR A 117 2.74 4.60 8.05
N GLY A 118 1.61 5.31 7.83
CA GLY A 118 1.58 6.76 7.85
C GLY A 118 2.06 7.32 9.20
N VAL A 119 1.56 6.75 10.30
CA VAL A 119 1.98 7.10 11.66
C VAL A 119 3.47 6.81 11.87
N ALA A 120 3.94 5.62 11.47
CA ALA A 120 5.35 5.24 11.58
C ALA A 120 6.28 6.14 10.75
N MET A 121 5.78 6.68 9.64
CA MET A 121 6.49 7.66 8.79
C MET A 121 6.42 9.10 9.34
N GLY A 122 5.78 9.30 10.50
CA GLY A 122 5.67 10.59 11.18
C GLY A 122 4.60 11.53 10.61
N MET A 123 3.68 11.03 9.79
CA MET A 123 2.58 11.82 9.25
C MET A 123 1.47 11.99 10.30
N ARG A 124 0.71 13.06 10.19
CA ARG A 124 -0.53 13.28 10.94
C ARG A 124 -1.67 12.59 10.20
N VAL A 125 -2.04 11.40 10.65
CA VAL A 125 -2.97 10.54 9.91
C VAL A 125 -4.41 10.85 10.29
N ILE A 126 -5.26 11.00 9.27
CA ILE A 126 -6.71 11.17 9.38
C ILE A 126 -7.37 9.97 8.68
N ALA A 127 -8.29 9.30 9.35
CA ALA A 127 -9.03 8.17 8.82
C ALA A 127 -10.43 8.57 8.33
N VAL A 128 -10.83 8.06 7.18
CA VAL A 128 -12.19 8.22 6.65
C VAL A 128 -12.76 6.86 6.29
N ASP A 129 -13.89 6.50 6.87
CA ASP A 129 -14.63 5.28 6.54
C ASP A 129 -16.13 5.52 6.79
N ILE A 130 -16.97 4.54 6.46
CA ILE A 130 -18.41 4.55 6.69
C ILE A 130 -18.82 3.70 7.91
N ALA A 131 -17.89 3.02 8.54
CA ALA A 131 -18.11 2.09 9.64
C ALA A 131 -17.34 2.54 10.90
N ASP A 132 -18.06 2.71 12.00
CA ASP A 132 -17.49 3.24 13.24
C ASP A 132 -16.44 2.32 13.86
N ASP A 133 -16.64 1.00 13.80
CA ASP A 133 -15.68 -0.01 14.27
C ASP A 133 -14.32 0.11 13.58
N LYS A 134 -14.31 0.41 12.30
CA LYS A 134 -13.07 0.64 11.54
C LYS A 134 -12.40 1.97 11.91
N LEU A 135 -13.18 2.99 12.18
CA LEU A 135 -12.67 4.29 12.64
C LEU A 135 -12.06 4.20 14.04
N GLU A 136 -12.67 3.42 14.92
CA GLU A 136 -12.08 3.12 16.24
C GLU A 136 -10.74 2.37 16.09
N LEU A 137 -10.70 1.33 15.26
CA LEU A 137 -9.45 0.61 14.93
C LEU A 137 -8.37 1.57 14.39
N ALA A 138 -8.74 2.50 13.51
CA ALA A 138 -7.80 3.49 12.98
C ALA A 138 -7.24 4.39 14.10
N LYS A 139 -8.06 4.80 15.06
CA LYS A 139 -7.61 5.58 16.22
C LYS A 139 -6.66 4.77 17.12
N GLU A 140 -6.97 3.49 17.36
CA GLU A 140 -6.08 2.58 18.10
C GLU A 140 -4.71 2.46 17.43
N HIS A 141 -4.67 2.53 16.11
CA HIS A 141 -3.44 2.52 15.31
C HIS A 141 -2.78 3.90 15.15
N GLY A 142 -3.30 4.94 15.80
CA GLY A 142 -2.68 6.25 15.89
C GLY A 142 -3.19 7.30 14.90
N ALA A 143 -4.35 7.08 14.26
CA ALA A 143 -5.02 8.16 13.53
C ALA A 143 -5.47 9.24 14.52
N GLU A 144 -5.06 10.49 14.30
CA GLU A 144 -5.37 11.60 15.22
C GLU A 144 -6.78 12.15 15.05
N PHE A 145 -7.39 11.94 13.89
CA PHE A 145 -8.75 12.34 13.57
C PHE A 145 -9.43 11.28 12.74
N ALA A 146 -10.75 11.11 12.88
CA ALA A 146 -11.52 10.12 12.15
C ALA A 146 -12.88 10.70 11.76
N VAL A 147 -13.30 10.45 10.51
CA VAL A 147 -14.54 10.98 9.93
C VAL A 147 -15.39 9.84 9.43
N ASN A 148 -16.65 9.77 9.86
CA ASN A 148 -17.63 8.84 9.32
C ASN A 148 -18.36 9.50 8.14
N ALA A 149 -18.01 9.10 6.92
CA ALA A 149 -18.54 9.65 5.68
C ALA A 149 -20.04 9.35 5.43
N LYS A 150 -20.68 8.54 6.28
CA LYS A 150 -22.14 8.35 6.30
C LYS A 150 -22.88 9.45 7.07
N ILE A 151 -22.20 10.07 8.03
CA ILE A 151 -22.81 10.99 9.01
C ILE A 151 -22.52 12.43 8.64
N GLU A 152 -21.32 12.71 8.13
CA GLU A 152 -20.87 14.06 7.80
C GLU A 152 -20.11 14.09 6.46
N ASP A 153 -20.00 15.28 5.87
CA ASP A 153 -19.20 15.49 4.66
C ASP A 153 -17.71 15.43 5.00
N PRO A 154 -16.97 14.45 4.49
CA PRO A 154 -15.56 14.30 4.85
C PRO A 154 -14.69 15.42 4.27
N GLY A 155 -15.07 16.03 3.14
CA GLY A 155 -14.38 17.19 2.57
C GLY A 155 -14.41 18.35 3.55
N GLN A 156 -15.62 18.75 3.99
CA GLN A 156 -15.79 19.85 4.94
C GLN A 156 -15.11 19.58 6.29
N ALA A 157 -15.33 18.38 6.86
CA ALA A 157 -14.73 18.00 8.15
C ALA A 157 -13.19 18.08 8.14
N ILE A 158 -12.57 17.64 7.05
CA ILE A 158 -11.10 17.67 6.90
C ILE A 158 -10.60 19.08 6.62
N GLN A 159 -11.31 19.90 5.83
CA GLN A 159 -10.96 21.30 5.61
C GLN A 159 -10.96 22.07 6.94
N ASP A 160 -11.98 21.88 7.76
CA ASP A 160 -12.11 22.54 9.07
C ASP A 160 -11.03 22.09 10.04
N TYR A 161 -10.77 20.78 10.13
CA TYR A 161 -9.76 20.23 11.03
C TYR A 161 -8.33 20.63 10.67
N THR A 162 -8.00 20.63 9.37
CA THR A 162 -6.64 20.87 8.90
C THR A 162 -6.33 22.34 8.59
N GLY A 163 -7.34 23.17 8.51
CA GLY A 163 -7.21 24.56 8.08
C GLY A 163 -6.90 24.71 6.59
N GLY A 164 -7.52 23.88 5.74
CA GLY A 164 -7.40 24.01 4.28
C GLY A 164 -7.12 22.73 3.50
N GLY A 165 -7.35 21.55 4.10
CA GLY A 165 -7.24 20.24 3.48
C GLY A 165 -5.93 19.52 3.74
N ALA A 166 -5.89 18.24 3.40
CA ALA A 166 -4.75 17.37 3.61
C ALA A 166 -3.66 17.54 2.53
N HIS A 167 -2.40 17.31 2.91
CA HIS A 167 -1.26 17.33 1.98
C HIS A 167 -1.24 16.12 1.08
N GLY A 168 -1.70 14.97 1.58
CA GLY A 168 -1.86 13.75 0.82
C GLY A 168 -3.18 13.06 1.16
N VAL A 169 -3.77 12.40 0.17
CA VAL A 169 -4.96 11.54 0.32
C VAL A 169 -4.70 10.21 -0.36
N LEU A 170 -4.75 9.13 0.38
CA LEU A 170 -4.65 7.76 -0.13
C LEU A 170 -6.04 7.12 -0.12
N VAL A 171 -6.56 6.80 -1.29
CA VAL A 171 -7.88 6.19 -1.46
C VAL A 171 -7.72 4.69 -1.64
N THR A 172 -8.13 3.92 -0.65
CA THR A 172 -8.22 2.46 -0.68
C THR A 172 -9.65 1.96 -0.82
N ALA A 173 -10.63 2.85 -0.60
CA ALA A 173 -12.04 2.57 -0.82
C ALA A 173 -12.32 2.36 -2.32
N VAL A 174 -13.27 1.46 -2.61
CA VAL A 174 -13.67 1.14 -3.99
C VAL A 174 -15.00 1.78 -4.40
N HIS A 175 -15.65 2.52 -3.50
CA HIS A 175 -16.91 3.20 -3.80
C HIS A 175 -16.65 4.47 -4.64
N PRO A 176 -17.44 4.73 -5.72
CA PRO A 176 -17.24 5.89 -6.59
C PRO A 176 -17.20 7.24 -5.86
N ASP A 177 -18.04 7.44 -4.85
CA ASP A 177 -18.09 8.69 -4.09
C ASP A 177 -16.75 9.02 -3.39
N ALA A 178 -16.00 8.01 -2.98
CA ALA A 178 -14.71 8.21 -2.33
C ALA A 178 -13.70 8.94 -3.23
N PHE A 179 -13.82 8.79 -4.54
CA PHE A 179 -12.96 9.47 -5.52
C PHE A 179 -13.29 10.96 -5.60
N GLY A 180 -14.57 11.32 -5.63
CA GLY A 180 -15.02 12.72 -5.58
C GLY A 180 -14.67 13.38 -4.24
N GLN A 181 -14.92 12.69 -3.14
CA GLN A 181 -14.59 13.15 -1.79
C GLN A 181 -13.07 13.39 -1.62
N ALA A 182 -12.22 12.57 -2.24
CA ALA A 182 -10.77 12.75 -2.16
C ALA A 182 -10.32 14.13 -2.66
N ILE A 183 -10.95 14.65 -3.70
CA ILE A 183 -10.65 15.97 -4.23
C ILE A 183 -11.02 17.05 -3.19
N ALA A 184 -12.19 16.95 -2.58
CA ALA A 184 -12.67 17.90 -1.57
C ALA A 184 -11.83 17.88 -0.27
N MET A 185 -11.27 16.72 0.09
CA MET A 185 -10.39 16.56 1.25
C MET A 185 -8.97 17.11 1.03
N THR A 186 -8.57 17.31 -0.22
CA THR A 186 -7.19 17.65 -0.59
C THR A 186 -7.00 19.17 -0.61
N ARG A 187 -5.90 19.64 -0.01
CA ARG A 187 -5.50 21.05 -0.07
C ARG A 187 -4.98 21.45 -1.45
N THR A 188 -4.89 22.76 -1.71
CA THR A 188 -4.15 23.27 -2.87
C THR A 188 -2.72 22.75 -2.86
N ASN A 189 -2.27 22.23 -4.01
CA ASN A 189 -0.96 21.56 -4.17
C ASN A 189 -0.79 20.28 -3.34
N GLY A 190 -1.89 19.64 -2.93
CA GLY A 190 -1.87 18.30 -2.34
C GLY A 190 -1.87 17.20 -3.41
N THR A 191 -1.55 15.98 -3.00
CA THR A 191 -1.48 14.82 -3.89
C THR A 191 -2.52 13.79 -3.51
N ILE A 192 -3.24 13.25 -4.49
CA ILE A 192 -4.17 12.13 -4.32
C ILE A 192 -3.58 10.89 -4.96
N VAL A 193 -3.60 9.78 -4.25
CA VAL A 193 -3.18 8.47 -4.75
C VAL A 193 -4.36 7.51 -4.67
N PHE A 194 -4.76 6.99 -5.82
CA PHE A 194 -5.80 5.98 -5.92
C PHE A 194 -5.18 4.59 -5.93
N VAL A 195 -5.53 3.77 -4.95
CA VAL A 195 -5.13 2.37 -4.82
C VAL A 195 -6.32 1.45 -5.03
N GLY A 196 -7.47 1.80 -4.46
CA GLY A 196 -8.74 1.16 -4.75
C GLY A 196 -9.19 1.45 -6.19
N LEU A 197 -9.73 0.45 -6.87
CA LEU A 197 -10.37 0.63 -8.17
C LEU A 197 -11.88 0.49 -7.98
N PRO A 198 -12.69 1.46 -8.45
CA PRO A 198 -14.14 1.30 -8.44
C PRO A 198 -14.52 0.18 -9.41
N PRO A 199 -15.66 -0.49 -9.20
CA PRO A 199 -16.20 -1.40 -10.19
C PRO A 199 -16.39 -0.63 -11.50
N GLY A 200 -15.88 -1.20 -12.59
CA GLY A 200 -16.09 -0.64 -13.94
C GLY A 200 -17.57 -0.76 -14.35
N ASP A 201 -18.04 0.18 -15.16
CA ASP A 201 -19.29 0.08 -15.89
C ASP A 201 -19.20 -0.99 -16.99
#